data_5cb9badc16832e2a55e65301bb684225
#
_entry.id   5cb9badc16832e2a55e65301bb684225
#
_cell.length_a   1.000
_cell.length_b   1.000
_cell.length_c   1.000
_cell.angle_alpha   90.00
_cell.angle_beta   90.00
_cell.angle_gamma   90.00
#
_symmetry.space_group_name_H-M   'P 1'
#
loop_
_entity.id
_entity.type
_entity.pdbx_description
1 polymer ?
#
loop_
_entity_poly.entity_id
_entity_poly.type
_entity_poly.pdbx_seq_one_letter_code
_entity_poly.pdbx_strand_id
1 'polypeptide(L)' 'MDKIKKLRLEVDEVDEKIMDLLHRRFALTDESLGEKKVLSLGSFDGERENQILEAARRRSEAVEEVYRELLRISKERI' A
#
# COMPACT_ATOMS: atom_id res chain seq x y z
N MET A 1 -21.97 -24.79 0.83
CA MET A 1 -22.56 -23.57 0.23
C MET A 1 -22.58 -22.42 1.24
N ASP A 2 -23.14 -22.68 2.42
CA ASP A 2 -23.19 -21.64 3.45
C ASP A 2 -21.80 -21.18 3.92
N LYS A 3 -20.86 -22.10 4.01
CA LYS A 3 -19.49 -21.79 4.40
C LYS A 3 -18.79 -20.89 3.39
N ILE A 4 -19.00 -21.14 2.10
CA ILE A 4 -18.42 -20.31 1.03
C ILE A 4 -18.99 -18.90 1.07
N LYS A 5 -20.32 -18.79 1.24
CA LYS A 5 -20.98 -17.48 1.35
C LYS A 5 -20.47 -16.70 2.56
N LYS A 6 -20.34 -17.39 3.70
CA LYS A 6 -19.84 -16.80 4.93
C LYS A 6 -18.41 -16.27 4.75
N LEU A 7 -17.55 -17.07 4.15
CA LEU A 7 -16.16 -16.66 3.90
C LEU A 7 -16.08 -15.47 2.96
N ARG A 8 -16.93 -15.43 1.94
CA ARG A 8 -16.98 -14.31 1.01
C ARG A 8 -17.43 -13.03 1.70
N LEU A 9 -18.36 -13.11 2.63
CA LEU A 9 -18.78 -11.95 3.42
C LEU A 9 -17.63 -11.45 4.29
N GLU A 10 -16.86 -12.36 4.86
CA GLU A 10 -15.67 -11.99 5.65
C GLU A 10 -14.61 -11.31 4.77
N VAL A 11 -14.40 -11.83 3.56
CA VAL A 11 -13.50 -11.20 2.60
C VAL A 11 -13.99 -9.79 2.24
N ASP A 12 -15.30 -9.64 2.01
CA ASP A 12 -15.88 -8.32 1.69
C ASP A 12 -15.63 -7.31 2.80
N GLU A 13 -15.75 -7.72 4.06
CA GLU A 13 -15.47 -6.86 5.21
C GLU A 13 -14.00 -6.45 5.25
N VAL A 14 -13.10 -7.39 4.98
CA VAL A 14 -11.67 -7.11 4.92
C VAL A 14 -11.37 -6.18 3.76
N ASP A 15 -11.97 -6.41 2.60
CA ASP A 15 -11.75 -5.57 1.42
C ASP A 15 -12.17 -4.13 1.66
N GLU A 16 -13.29 -3.90 2.36
CA GLU A 16 -13.70 -2.55 2.74
C GLU A 16 -12.61 -1.83 3.52
N LYS A 17 -12.01 -2.53 4.48
CA LYS A 17 -10.92 -1.96 5.27
C LYS A 17 -9.68 -1.72 4.43
N ILE A 18 -9.36 -2.65 3.54
CA ILE A 18 -8.20 -2.50 2.64
C ILE A 18 -8.40 -1.28 1.74
N MET A 19 -9.58 -1.13 1.15
CA MET A 19 -9.86 -0.01 0.25
C MET A 19 -9.77 1.33 0.99
N ASP A 20 -10.32 1.41 2.20
CA ASP A 20 -10.23 2.61 3.02
C ASP A 20 -8.78 2.93 3.38
N LEU A 21 -8.01 1.92 3.76
CA LEU A 21 -6.61 2.09 4.12
C LEU A 21 -5.75 2.47 2.91
N LEU A 22 -6.04 1.90 1.75
CA LEU A 22 -5.36 2.27 0.51
C LEU A 22 -5.62 3.72 0.15
N HIS A 23 -6.89 4.14 0.24
CA HIS A 23 -7.25 5.53 -0.02
C HIS A 23 -6.48 6.47 0.90
N ARG A 24 -6.43 6.15 2.18
CA ARG A 24 -5.67 6.93 3.16
C ARG A 24 -4.17 6.92 2.87
N ARG A 25 -3.64 5.76 2.52
CA ARG A 25 -2.21 5.63 2.21
C ARG A 25 -1.82 6.52 1.04
N PHE A 26 -2.60 6.50 -0.04
CA PHE A 26 -2.33 7.34 -1.20
C PHE A 26 -2.43 8.83 -0.85
N ALA A 27 -3.40 9.23 -0.03
CA ALA A 27 -3.51 10.61 0.41
C ALA A 27 -2.26 11.03 1.20
N LEU A 28 -1.78 10.17 2.10
CA LEU A 28 -0.59 10.46 2.90
C LEU A 28 0.68 10.51 2.05
N THR A 29 0.83 9.62 1.08
CA THR A 29 2.00 9.64 0.19
C THR A 29 1.98 10.85 -0.73
N ASP A 30 0.83 11.26 -1.21
CA ASP A 30 0.69 12.48 -2.02
C ASP A 30 1.10 13.70 -1.20
N GLU A 31 0.67 13.78 0.05
CA GLU A 31 1.04 14.86 0.96
C GLU A 31 2.55 14.86 1.23
N SER A 32 3.12 13.67 1.49
CA SER A 32 4.56 13.50 1.70
C SER A 32 5.37 13.96 0.50
N LEU A 33 4.91 13.65 -0.72
CA LEU A 33 5.57 14.08 -1.95
C LEU A 33 5.51 15.59 -2.10
N GLY A 34 4.40 16.21 -1.73
CA GLY A 34 4.27 17.65 -1.73
C GLY A 34 5.29 18.30 -0.81
N GLU A 35 5.46 17.79 0.39
CA GLU A 35 6.46 18.28 1.34
C GLU A 35 7.89 18.09 0.81
N LYS A 36 8.18 16.94 0.20
CA LYS A 36 9.50 16.70 -0.39
C LYS A 36 9.83 17.69 -1.49
N LYS A 37 8.85 18.06 -2.31
CA LYS A 37 9.03 19.05 -3.36
C LYS A 37 9.33 20.43 -2.76
N VAL A 38 8.59 20.82 -1.73
CA VAL A 38 8.79 22.09 -1.03
C VAL A 38 10.19 22.18 -0.43
N LEU A 39 10.67 21.07 0.14
CA LEU A 39 11.99 21.00 0.77
C LEU A 39 13.11 20.67 -0.22
N SER A 40 12.79 20.52 -1.50
CA SER A 40 13.75 20.16 -2.55
C SER A 40 14.37 18.77 -2.33
N LEU A 41 13.63 17.88 -1.66
CA LEU A 41 14.05 16.50 -1.46
C LEU A 41 13.61 15.65 -2.63
N GLY A 42 14.33 14.56 -2.90
CA GLY A 42 13.94 13.62 -3.95
C GLY A 42 12.65 12.89 -3.61
N SER A 43 11.92 12.47 -4.65
CA SER A 43 10.67 11.73 -4.48
C SER A 43 10.91 10.24 -4.21
N PHE A 44 12.13 9.76 -4.41
CA PHE A 44 12.48 8.35 -4.24
C PHE A 44 13.31 8.15 -2.97
N ASP A 45 12.91 7.18 -2.16
CA ASP A 45 13.64 6.77 -0.97
C ASP A 45 13.78 5.25 -0.99
N GLY A 46 14.90 4.78 -1.56
CA GLY A 46 15.14 3.35 -1.74
C GLY A 46 15.26 2.57 -0.45
N GLU A 47 15.86 3.17 0.58
CA GLU A 47 15.98 2.51 1.88
C GLU A 47 14.62 2.27 2.52
N ARG A 48 13.76 3.29 2.48
CA ARG A 48 12.40 3.16 3.00
C ARG A 48 11.60 2.13 2.23
N GLU A 49 11.71 2.10 0.90
CA GLU A 49 11.03 1.11 0.08
C GLU A 49 11.47 -0.31 0.43
N ASN A 50 12.78 -0.51 0.63
CA ASN A 50 13.31 -1.80 1.03
C ASN A 50 12.77 -2.25 2.38
N GLN A 51 12.65 -1.33 3.34
CA GLN A 51 12.08 -1.63 4.64
C GLN A 51 10.63 -2.06 4.54
N ILE A 52 9.85 -1.37 3.71
CA ILE A 52 8.44 -1.69 3.49
C ILE A 52 8.30 -3.08 2.84
N LEU A 53 9.08 -3.35 1.80
CA LEU A 53 9.04 -4.64 1.11
C LEU A 53 9.48 -5.79 2.00
N GLU A 54 10.46 -5.56 2.85
CA GLU A 54 10.91 -6.57 3.79
C GLU A 54 9.82 -6.90 4.82
N ALA A 55 9.15 -5.89 5.34
CA ALA A 55 8.03 -6.07 6.25
C ALA A 55 6.88 -6.85 5.57
N ALA A 56 6.61 -6.54 4.31
CA ALA A 56 5.60 -7.25 3.51
C ALA A 56 5.98 -8.70 3.29
N ARG A 57 7.25 -8.95 2.95
CA ARG A 57 7.76 -10.31 2.72
C ARG A 57 7.63 -11.18 3.96
N ARG A 58 7.85 -10.61 5.14
CA ARG A 58 7.70 -11.36 6.40
C ARG A 58 6.27 -11.84 6.61
N ARG A 59 5.29 -11.18 6.01
CA ARG A 59 3.90 -11.61 6.10
C ARG A 59 3.61 -12.73 5.11
N SER A 60 3.92 -12.50 3.85
CA SER A 60 3.79 -13.51 2.80
C SER A 60 4.34 -12.97 1.49
N GLU A 61 4.61 -13.87 0.57
CA GLU A 61 5.01 -13.54 -0.80
C GLU A 61 3.93 -12.73 -1.51
N ALA A 62 2.67 -13.10 -1.30
CA ALA A 62 1.55 -12.40 -1.91
C ALA A 62 1.45 -10.96 -1.44
N VAL A 63 1.66 -10.72 -0.15
CA VAL A 63 1.65 -9.35 0.40
C VAL A 63 2.81 -8.54 -0.17
N GLU A 64 3.97 -9.16 -0.34
CA GLU A 64 5.11 -8.48 -0.97
C GLU A 64 4.79 -8.07 -2.40
N GLU A 65 4.17 -8.94 -3.19
CA GLU A 65 3.77 -8.62 -4.56
C GLU A 65 2.82 -7.43 -4.62
N VAL A 66 1.83 -7.41 -3.73
CA VAL A 66 0.88 -6.29 -3.64
C VAL A 66 1.62 -5.00 -3.30
N TYR A 67 2.57 -5.04 -2.37
CA TYR A 67 3.30 -3.84 -1.96
C TYR A 67 4.25 -3.34 -3.04
N ARG A 68 4.82 -4.22 -3.86
CA ARG A 68 5.60 -3.80 -5.02
C ARG A 68 4.74 -2.94 -5.95
N GLU A 69 3.52 -3.39 -6.18
CA GLU A 69 2.58 -2.64 -7.03
C GLU A 69 2.15 -1.34 -6.38
N LEU A 70 1.88 -1.34 -5.08
CA LEU A 70 1.53 -0.12 -4.34
C LEU A 70 2.62 0.94 -4.44
N LEU A 71 3.86 0.52 -4.28
CA LEU A 71 5.00 1.44 -4.37
C LEU A 71 5.15 1.99 -5.78
N ARG A 72 4.95 1.17 -6.80
CA ARG A 72 4.99 1.60 -8.19
C ARG A 72 3.93 2.66 -8.46
N ILE A 73 2.69 2.37 -8.07
CA ILE A 73 1.57 3.29 -8.27
C ILE A 73 1.82 4.62 -7.55
N SER A 74 2.31 4.56 -6.32
CA SER A 74 2.60 5.76 -5.54
C SER A 74 3.62 6.66 -6.23
N LYS A 75 4.65 6.07 -6.84
CA LYS A 75 5.67 6.84 -7.57
C LYS A 75 5.12 7.45 -8.86
N GLU A 76 4.24 6.74 -9.55
CA GLU A 76 3.68 7.19 -10.82
C GLU A 76 2.63 8.28 -10.67
N ARG A 77 2.10 8.50 -9.48
CA ARG A 77 1.10 9.54 -9.22
C ARG A 77 1.70 10.95 -9.15
N ILE A 78 2.98 11.08 -9.29
CA ILE A 78 3.67 12.38 -9.30
C ILE A 78 3.55 13.04 -10.72
#